data_282cb90b15cffaf5f740bd485d1f5bfa
#
_entry.id   282cb90b15cffaf5f740bd485d1f5bfa
#
_cell.length_a   1.000
_cell.length_b   1.000
_cell.length_c   1.000
_cell.angle_alpha   90.00
_cell.angle_beta   90.00
_cell.angle_gamma   90.00
#
_symmetry.space_group_name_H-M   'P 1'
#
loop_
_entity.id
_entity.type
_entity.pdbx_description
1 polymer ?
#
loop_
_entity_poly.entity_id
_entity_poly.type
_entity_poly.pdbx_seq_one_letter_code
_entity_poly.pdbx_strand_id
1 'polypeptide(L)'
;MSGKPAARMGDMTKYGGPIVQGSMGVMIGAPTGIACSVCPGGRTSGSPVNPLLGAKVLPGETDIALPGPLPFMLTRAYNSYRTKTPAPVGLFGPGWKAPFDIRLQLRGEELILNDNGGRSIHFEPLLPGETAFSRSESLWLARGGVAKLHESNVLHVLWQTLPEDLRLSPHLYLATSSAQGPWWVLGWPERVPGVDEALPAPLPPYRVLTSLADRFGRTQTFHRDADGEFAGNITAVTDGAGRRFRLALTTQAQRAEAARKQATASGIRAPEYPQTMPVSGYGADSGIRLEAVWLTHDPAYPDNLPALPLVRYMYTLRGELSAVYDRSDTQVRSFTYDDEHPGRMTAHRYAGRPQTTYRYDASGRGTEQHNPAGLSYTYGYEKNAVIITDSLNRREVLHTEGEGGLKRVIKEEQADGSAITREFDNAGRMVAMTDAAGRKTEYRLNIASGNVTEIVTPDGRRVRFSYNDQRQLIATTGPDGLRSQQTFDERGRLAQEKSRSGDVTRYYYDDPHSELPSATEDATGSRKQMTWSRYGQLLTLTNCSGYQTRYEYNRFGQVTALHREEGLSQYRAYDERGRLVSQQDAAGHETRYEYNMAGDLTAVIHPDGSRQTTEYDAAGHPVSTTGGGL
;
A
#
# COMPACT_ATOMS: atom_id res chain seq x y z
N MET A 1 -15.12 -13.63 4.45
CA MET A 1 -13.77 -14.08 4.89
C MET A 1 -13.94 -15.07 6.00
N SER A 2 -13.32 -16.23 5.90
CA SER A 2 -13.50 -17.42 6.76
C SER A 2 -12.82 -17.29 8.11
N GLY A 3 -13.19 -16.39 8.98
CA GLY A 3 -12.81 -16.34 10.40
C GLY A 3 -11.36 -16.61 10.83
N LYS A 4 -10.42 -16.74 9.89
CA LYS A 4 -9.00 -16.90 10.20
C LYS A 4 -8.35 -15.52 10.31
N PRO A 5 -7.43 -15.31 11.27
CA PRO A 5 -6.72 -14.04 11.36
C PRO A 5 -5.95 -13.77 10.06
N ALA A 6 -5.99 -12.51 9.61
CA ALA A 6 -5.20 -12.09 8.47
C ALA A 6 -3.71 -12.16 8.81
N ALA A 7 -2.89 -12.60 7.84
CA ALA A 7 -1.45 -12.65 8.01
C ALA A 7 -0.85 -11.24 8.11
N ARG A 8 0.15 -11.06 8.96
CA ARG A 8 0.85 -9.79 9.20
C ARG A 8 2.26 -9.85 8.60
N MET A 9 2.85 -8.68 8.37
CA MET A 9 4.28 -8.61 8.04
C MET A 9 5.07 -9.23 9.21
N GLY A 10 5.95 -10.17 8.89
CA GLY A 10 6.70 -10.94 9.87
C GLY A 10 6.06 -12.26 10.30
N ASP A 11 4.77 -12.48 9.98
CA ASP A 11 4.16 -13.80 10.22
C ASP A 11 4.82 -14.85 9.31
N MET A 12 4.98 -16.05 9.86
CA MET A 12 5.61 -17.15 9.11
C MET A 12 4.59 -17.80 8.17
N THR A 13 4.98 -18.01 6.94
CA THR A 13 4.17 -18.77 5.99
C THR A 13 4.17 -20.26 6.35
N LYS A 14 3.23 -21.02 5.78
CA LYS A 14 3.17 -22.50 5.92
C LYS A 14 4.51 -23.18 5.59
N TYR A 15 5.33 -22.53 4.81
CA TYR A 15 6.63 -23.07 4.36
C TYR A 15 7.83 -22.48 5.11
N GLY A 16 7.62 -21.75 6.19
CA GLY A 16 8.67 -21.28 7.09
C GLY A 16 9.33 -19.95 6.71
N GLY A 17 8.89 -19.28 5.65
CA GLY A 17 9.36 -17.94 5.32
C GLY A 17 8.47 -16.85 5.95
N PRO A 18 9.03 -15.74 6.43
CA PRO A 18 8.21 -14.65 6.91
C PRO A 18 7.53 -13.92 5.76
N ILE A 19 6.39 -13.32 6.05
CA ILE A 19 5.75 -12.39 5.14
C ILE A 19 6.49 -11.06 5.24
N VAL A 20 7.30 -10.76 4.24
CA VAL A 20 8.15 -9.56 4.22
C VAL A 20 7.49 -8.37 3.52
N GLN A 21 6.35 -8.59 2.89
CA GLN A 21 5.59 -7.54 2.21
C GLN A 21 4.11 -7.66 2.52
N GLY A 22 3.56 -6.59 3.06
CA GLY A 22 2.12 -6.36 3.14
C GLY A 22 1.70 -5.29 2.15
N SER A 23 0.43 -5.21 1.84
CA SER A 23 -0.12 -4.10 1.06
C SER A 23 0.08 -2.80 1.85
N MET A 24 0.73 -1.82 1.24
CA MET A 24 0.92 -0.50 1.86
C MET A 24 -0.39 0.26 2.11
N GLY A 25 -1.50 -0.20 1.55
CA GLY A 25 -2.81 0.40 1.73
C GLY A 25 -3.71 -0.32 2.75
N VAL A 26 -3.27 -1.45 3.31
CA VAL A 26 -4.08 -2.22 4.27
C VAL A 26 -3.28 -2.41 5.56
N MET A 27 -3.59 -1.60 6.56
CA MET A 27 -3.09 -1.81 7.92
C MET A 27 -3.92 -2.91 8.59
N ILE A 28 -3.40 -4.12 8.57
CA ILE A 28 -4.01 -5.26 9.26
C ILE A 28 -3.70 -5.14 10.76
N GLY A 29 -4.74 -5.08 11.58
CA GLY A 29 -4.62 -4.90 13.03
C GLY A 29 -4.65 -3.44 13.48
N ALA A 30 -4.84 -2.48 12.57
CA ALA A 30 -5.22 -1.14 12.98
C ALA A 30 -6.64 -1.14 13.56
N PRO A 31 -6.92 -0.34 14.59
CA PRO A 31 -8.28 -0.21 15.09
C PRO A 31 -9.22 0.20 13.95
N THR A 32 -10.35 -0.45 13.85
CA THR A 32 -11.39 -0.07 12.90
C THR A 32 -11.72 1.41 13.09
N GLY A 33 -11.66 2.20 12.03
CA GLY A 33 -12.03 3.60 12.07
C GLY A 33 -10.89 4.60 12.06
N ILE A 34 -9.75 4.29 11.42
CA ILE A 34 -8.74 5.31 11.12
C ILE A 34 -9.42 6.42 10.31
N ALA A 35 -9.32 7.65 10.79
CA ALA A 35 -9.85 8.79 10.07
C ALA A 35 -9.03 9.00 8.79
N CYS A 36 -9.72 9.16 7.68
CA CYS A 36 -9.13 9.50 6.40
C CYS A 36 -9.94 10.64 5.78
N SER A 37 -9.30 11.77 5.49
CA SER A 37 -9.97 12.95 4.96
C SER A 37 -10.56 12.77 3.56
N VAL A 38 -10.08 11.78 2.81
CA VAL A 38 -10.54 11.49 1.44
C VAL A 38 -11.22 10.14 1.28
N CYS A 39 -11.18 9.31 2.31
CA CYS A 39 -11.87 8.02 2.36
C CYS A 39 -12.34 7.72 3.80
N PRO A 40 -13.31 8.48 4.33
CA PRO A 40 -13.73 8.37 5.73
C PRO A 40 -14.10 6.94 6.11
N GLY A 41 -13.48 6.44 7.21
CA GLY A 41 -13.70 5.09 7.71
C GLY A 41 -13.20 3.98 6.80
N GLY A 42 -12.51 4.29 5.69
CA GLY A 42 -12.09 3.30 4.70
C GLY A 42 -13.24 2.61 3.96
N ARG A 43 -14.46 3.14 4.08
CA ARG A 43 -15.66 2.49 3.53
C ARG A 43 -15.73 2.63 2.02
N THR A 44 -15.98 1.53 1.34
CA THR A 44 -16.17 1.48 -0.11
C THR A 44 -17.38 0.61 -0.47
N SER A 45 -17.90 0.82 -1.66
CA SER A 45 -19.02 0.06 -2.23
C SER A 45 -18.69 -0.30 -3.66
N GLY A 46 -18.88 -1.57 -4.00
CA GLY A 46 -18.66 -2.05 -5.36
C GLY A 46 -17.21 -1.94 -5.83
N SER A 47 -16.99 -1.43 -7.04
CA SER A 47 -15.69 -1.31 -7.74
C SER A 47 -15.12 0.11 -7.69
N PRO A 48 -14.31 0.47 -6.66
CA PRO A 48 -14.93 0.90 -5.41
C PRO A 48 -15.34 2.39 -5.45
N VAL A 49 -16.38 2.72 -4.76
CA VAL A 49 -16.84 4.09 -4.50
C VAL A 49 -16.91 4.30 -2.99
N ASN A 50 -16.39 5.42 -2.50
CA ASN A 50 -16.62 5.82 -1.12
C ASN A 50 -18.00 6.50 -1.04
N PRO A 51 -19.01 5.86 -0.45
CA PRO A 51 -20.37 6.41 -0.49
C PRO A 51 -20.57 7.63 0.41
N LEU A 52 -19.69 7.86 1.39
CA LEU A 52 -19.82 9.01 2.30
C LEU A 52 -19.48 10.32 1.60
N LEU A 53 -18.50 10.31 0.70
CA LEU A 53 -18.07 11.48 -0.07
C LEU A 53 -18.53 11.43 -1.52
N GLY A 54 -19.03 10.29 -2.00
CA GLY A 54 -19.32 10.07 -3.41
C GLY A 54 -18.06 9.95 -4.27
N ALA A 55 -16.92 9.69 -3.66
CA ALA A 55 -15.65 9.64 -4.36
C ALA A 55 -15.46 8.30 -5.07
N LYS A 56 -15.15 8.33 -6.38
CA LYS A 56 -14.59 7.16 -7.06
C LYS A 56 -13.15 6.98 -6.60
N VAL A 57 -12.84 5.81 -6.06
CA VAL A 57 -11.50 5.49 -5.53
C VAL A 57 -10.95 4.22 -6.17
N LEU A 58 -9.61 4.19 -6.33
CA LEU A 58 -8.82 2.97 -6.51
C LEU A 58 -7.69 3.07 -5.48
N PRO A 59 -7.80 2.37 -4.35
CA PRO A 59 -6.98 2.66 -3.16
C PRO A 59 -5.51 2.27 -3.28
N GLY A 60 -5.13 1.53 -4.30
CA GLY A 60 -3.74 1.21 -4.59
C GLY A 60 -3.64 -0.03 -5.45
N GLU A 61 -3.13 0.14 -6.68
CA GLU A 61 -2.76 -0.94 -7.58
C GLU A 61 -1.24 -0.97 -7.66
N THR A 62 -0.64 -2.14 -7.43
CA THR A 62 0.81 -2.29 -7.37
C THR A 62 1.35 -2.75 -8.72
N ASP A 63 2.28 -1.97 -9.27
CA ASP A 63 2.93 -2.26 -10.55
C ASP A 63 4.33 -2.85 -10.36
N ILE A 64 5.04 -2.47 -9.29
CA ILE A 64 6.37 -2.97 -8.94
C ILE A 64 6.39 -3.30 -7.45
N ALA A 65 6.82 -4.52 -7.11
CA ALA A 65 6.95 -5.01 -5.74
C ALA A 65 8.02 -6.12 -5.66
N LEU A 66 9.27 -5.80 -5.97
CA LEU A 66 10.36 -6.74 -5.81
C LEU A 66 10.73 -6.87 -4.33
N PRO A 67 10.92 -8.10 -3.79
CA PRO A 67 11.24 -8.29 -2.39
C PRO A 67 12.55 -7.62 -1.99
N GLY A 68 12.59 -7.05 -0.80
CA GLY A 68 13.81 -6.44 -0.25
C GLY A 68 13.54 -5.59 0.97
N PRO A 69 14.59 -5.19 1.71
CA PRO A 69 14.46 -4.18 2.74
C PRO A 69 14.16 -2.82 2.11
N LEU A 70 13.21 -2.07 2.66
CA LEU A 70 12.70 -0.83 2.07
C LEU A 70 12.54 -0.95 0.54
N PRO A 71 11.69 -1.86 0.05
CA PRO A 71 11.57 -2.10 -1.39
C PRO A 71 10.92 -0.90 -2.07
N PHE A 72 11.32 -0.64 -3.32
CA PHE A 72 10.59 0.29 -4.16
C PHE A 72 9.28 -0.36 -4.59
N MET A 73 8.20 0.00 -3.91
CA MET A 73 6.85 -0.43 -4.26
C MET A 73 6.16 0.67 -5.04
N LEU A 74 5.98 0.47 -6.33
CA LEU A 74 5.27 1.43 -7.16
C LEU A 74 3.79 1.09 -7.18
N THR A 75 3.03 1.83 -6.38
CA THR A 75 1.58 1.73 -6.29
C THR A 75 0.94 2.98 -6.89
N ARG A 76 -0.24 2.84 -7.47
CA ARG A 76 -1.03 3.95 -8.01
C ARG A 76 -2.36 4.01 -7.29
N ALA A 77 -2.71 5.16 -6.78
CA ALA A 77 -3.99 5.38 -6.14
C ALA A 77 -4.75 6.49 -6.87
N TYR A 78 -6.01 6.22 -7.20
CA TYR A 78 -6.92 7.20 -7.79
C TYR A 78 -7.98 7.61 -6.76
N ASN A 79 -8.31 8.90 -6.74
CA ASN A 79 -9.40 9.41 -5.92
C ASN A 79 -9.99 10.66 -6.56
N SER A 80 -11.24 10.59 -6.96
CA SER A 80 -11.94 11.74 -7.56
C SER A 80 -12.17 12.91 -6.58
N TYR A 81 -12.11 12.65 -5.27
CA TYR A 81 -12.25 13.68 -4.23
C TYR A 81 -11.05 14.64 -4.14
N ARG A 82 -9.93 14.33 -4.81
CA ARG A 82 -8.74 15.20 -4.83
C ARG A 82 -9.02 16.59 -5.41
N THR A 83 -10.11 16.81 -6.12
CA THR A 83 -10.57 18.14 -6.52
C THR A 83 -10.97 19.02 -5.33
N LYS A 84 -11.31 18.42 -4.20
CA LYS A 84 -11.62 19.11 -2.94
C LYS A 84 -10.38 19.36 -2.08
N THR A 85 -9.28 18.64 -2.37
CA THR A 85 -7.99 18.75 -1.68
C THR A 85 -6.87 18.90 -2.73
N PRO A 86 -6.88 19.97 -3.54
CA PRO A 86 -5.97 20.08 -4.68
C PRO A 86 -4.51 20.15 -4.23
N ALA A 87 -3.65 19.44 -4.94
CA ALA A 87 -2.21 19.45 -4.83
C ALA A 87 -1.63 19.35 -6.24
N PRO A 88 -0.34 19.65 -6.45
CA PRO A 88 0.24 19.51 -7.80
C PRO A 88 0.01 18.13 -8.37
N VAL A 89 -0.41 18.08 -9.64
CA VAL A 89 -0.65 16.82 -10.35
C VAL A 89 0.64 16.03 -10.46
N GLY A 90 0.61 14.75 -10.07
CA GLY A 90 1.76 13.86 -10.06
C GLY A 90 2.07 13.23 -11.43
N LEU A 91 3.02 12.31 -11.44
CA LEU A 91 3.55 11.69 -12.66
C LEU A 91 2.56 10.74 -13.35
N PHE A 92 1.46 10.37 -12.71
CA PHE A 92 0.39 9.56 -13.31
C PHE A 92 -0.79 10.38 -13.83
N GLY A 93 -0.73 11.70 -13.70
CA GLY A 93 -1.79 12.58 -14.17
C GLY A 93 -2.87 12.89 -13.14
N PRO A 94 -3.90 13.65 -13.55
CA PRO A 94 -4.91 14.15 -12.62
C PRO A 94 -5.71 13.02 -11.96
N GLY A 95 -5.96 13.15 -10.66
CA GLY A 95 -6.67 12.18 -9.84
C GLY A 95 -5.80 11.06 -9.28
N TRP A 96 -4.63 10.83 -9.85
CA TRP A 96 -3.69 9.77 -9.45
C TRP A 96 -2.58 10.30 -8.55
N LYS A 97 -2.09 9.43 -7.66
CA LYS A 97 -0.87 9.66 -6.87
C LYS A 97 -0.02 8.40 -6.79
N ALA A 98 1.30 8.63 -6.77
CA ALA A 98 2.34 7.63 -6.54
C ALA A 98 2.82 7.70 -5.08
N PRO A 99 3.54 6.67 -4.57
CA PRO A 99 4.07 6.67 -3.20
C PRO A 99 5.00 7.84 -2.89
N PHE A 100 5.67 8.40 -3.89
CA PHE A 100 6.59 9.53 -3.76
C PHE A 100 5.92 10.90 -3.95
N ASP A 101 4.61 10.96 -4.18
CA ASP A 101 3.84 12.21 -4.32
C ASP A 101 3.40 12.77 -2.95
N ILE A 102 4.32 12.74 -1.98
CA ILE A 102 4.11 13.29 -0.65
C ILE A 102 4.74 14.67 -0.61
N ARG A 103 4.00 15.66 -0.09
CA ARG A 103 4.44 17.04 -0.05
C ARG A 103 4.03 17.71 1.26
N LEU A 104 4.92 18.48 1.83
CA LEU A 104 4.63 19.35 2.98
C LEU A 104 4.61 20.80 2.50
N GLN A 105 3.51 21.50 2.76
CA GLN A 105 3.39 22.94 2.50
C GLN A 105 3.62 23.71 3.80
N LEU A 106 4.47 24.72 3.73
CA LEU A 106 4.75 25.64 4.85
C LEU A 106 3.98 26.94 4.57
N ARG A 107 2.83 27.09 5.21
CA ARG A 107 1.94 28.25 5.02
C ARG A 107 1.85 29.04 6.33
N GLY A 108 2.72 30.08 6.50
CA GLY A 108 2.63 31.01 7.61
C GLY A 108 2.46 30.36 8.97
N GLU A 109 1.22 30.26 9.44
CA GLU A 109 0.85 29.71 10.73
C GLU A 109 0.41 28.23 10.68
N GLU A 110 0.61 27.53 9.56
CA GLU A 110 0.14 26.16 9.37
C GLU A 110 1.08 25.34 8.52
N LEU A 111 1.20 24.05 8.89
CA LEU A 111 1.87 23.03 8.08
C LEU A 111 0.80 22.09 7.52
N ILE A 112 0.84 21.84 6.20
CA ILE A 112 -0.12 20.95 5.54
C ILE A 112 0.65 19.82 4.86
N LEU A 113 0.47 18.60 5.34
CA LEU A 113 1.02 17.40 4.73
C LEU A 113 0.01 16.80 3.76
N ASN A 114 0.35 16.81 2.47
CA ASN A 114 -0.41 16.13 1.43
C ASN A 114 0.24 14.76 1.20
N ASP A 115 -0.44 13.68 1.57
CA ASP A 115 0.07 12.33 1.40
C ASP A 115 -0.30 11.73 0.03
N ASN A 116 0.23 10.56 -0.25
CA ASN A 116 -0.03 9.82 -1.48
C ASN A 116 -1.46 9.25 -1.56
N GLY A 117 -2.18 9.17 -0.45
CA GLY A 117 -3.59 8.77 -0.41
C GLY A 117 -4.56 9.91 -0.72
N GLY A 118 -4.06 11.15 -0.83
CA GLY A 118 -4.87 12.35 -1.06
C GLY A 118 -5.33 13.05 0.20
N ARG A 119 -4.83 12.65 1.37
CA ARG A 119 -5.13 13.35 2.63
C ARG A 119 -4.41 14.69 2.69
N SER A 120 -5.05 15.69 3.28
CA SER A 120 -4.43 16.94 3.68
C SER A 120 -4.47 17.02 5.20
N ILE A 121 -3.32 16.81 5.83
CA ILE A 121 -3.19 16.74 7.28
C ILE A 121 -2.58 18.03 7.79
N HIS A 122 -3.30 18.72 8.69
CA HIS A 122 -2.93 20.03 9.19
C HIS A 122 -2.21 19.91 10.53
N PHE A 123 -1.06 20.61 10.63
CA PHE A 123 -0.27 20.70 11.86
C PHE A 123 0.02 22.17 12.17
N GLU A 124 0.21 22.48 13.44
CA GLU A 124 0.77 23.78 13.85
C GLU A 124 2.26 23.86 13.46
N PRO A 125 2.81 25.06 13.28
CA PRO A 125 4.23 25.23 13.02
C PRO A 125 5.10 24.56 14.08
N LEU A 126 6.21 23.96 13.64
CA LEU A 126 7.16 23.27 14.50
C LEU A 126 8.47 24.07 14.59
N LEU A 127 8.99 24.24 15.81
CA LEU A 127 10.36 24.66 16.05
C LEU A 127 11.31 23.47 15.82
N PRO A 128 12.64 23.74 15.59
CA PRO A 128 13.59 22.66 15.44
C PRO A 128 13.52 21.65 16.61
N GLY A 129 13.42 20.36 16.28
CA GLY A 129 13.31 19.29 17.26
C GLY A 129 11.91 19.05 17.84
N GLU A 130 10.92 19.86 17.47
CA GLU A 130 9.56 19.62 17.89
C GLU A 130 8.88 18.52 17.06
N THR A 131 7.92 17.83 17.68
CA THR A 131 7.11 16.79 17.06
C THR A 131 5.63 17.05 17.33
N ALA A 132 4.77 16.63 16.41
CA ALA A 132 3.33 16.69 16.56
C ALA A 132 2.71 15.37 16.10
N PHE A 133 1.61 14.97 16.73
CA PHE A 133 0.88 13.76 16.38
C PHE A 133 -0.56 14.11 16.02
N SER A 134 -1.00 13.69 14.83
CA SER A 134 -2.40 13.75 14.42
C SER A 134 -3.11 12.48 14.88
N ARG A 135 -3.92 12.57 15.94
CA ARG A 135 -4.66 11.44 16.48
C ARG A 135 -5.69 10.89 15.48
N SER A 136 -6.34 11.78 14.75
CA SER A 136 -7.35 11.40 13.75
C SER A 136 -6.74 10.65 12.56
N GLU A 137 -5.54 11.03 12.13
CA GLU A 137 -4.87 10.44 10.97
C GLU A 137 -3.74 9.45 11.35
N SER A 138 -3.44 9.30 12.65
CA SER A 138 -2.40 8.41 13.19
C SER A 138 -1.03 8.64 12.54
N LEU A 139 -0.62 9.91 12.50
CA LEU A 139 0.62 10.33 11.85
C LEU A 139 1.38 11.32 12.70
N TRP A 140 2.69 11.13 12.82
CA TRP A 140 3.62 12.09 13.40
C TRP A 140 4.29 12.93 12.34
N LEU A 141 4.47 14.20 12.64
CA LEU A 141 5.34 15.11 11.91
C LEU A 141 6.39 15.63 12.89
N ALA A 142 7.64 15.63 12.46
CA ALA A 142 8.77 16.12 13.23
C ALA A 142 9.61 17.10 12.41
N ARG A 143 10.28 18.04 13.05
CA ARG A 143 11.27 18.93 12.42
C ARG A 143 12.66 18.60 12.91
N GLY A 144 13.64 18.48 12.00
CA GLY A 144 15.03 18.31 12.33
C GLY A 144 15.63 19.51 13.05
N GLY A 145 16.90 19.43 13.46
CA GLY A 145 17.65 20.50 14.09
C GLY A 145 18.16 20.15 15.49
N VAL A 146 17.94 18.92 15.96
CA VAL A 146 18.43 18.46 17.27
C VAL A 146 19.04 17.07 17.16
N ALA A 147 20.09 16.80 17.96
CA ALA A 147 20.73 15.49 18.00
C ALA A 147 19.86 14.42 18.67
N LYS A 148 19.07 14.80 19.66
CA LYS A 148 18.22 13.91 20.46
C LYS A 148 16.87 14.54 20.72
N LEU A 149 15.85 13.70 20.81
CA LEU A 149 14.57 14.06 21.39
C LEU A 149 14.58 13.72 22.89
N HIS A 150 13.69 14.37 23.66
CA HIS A 150 13.52 14.06 25.07
C HIS A 150 13.10 12.60 25.26
N GLU A 151 13.57 11.94 26.32
CA GLU A 151 13.25 10.53 26.61
C GLU A 151 11.76 10.23 26.74
N SER A 152 10.95 11.22 27.12
CA SER A 152 9.50 11.09 27.19
C SER A 152 8.81 11.12 25.82
N ASN A 153 9.50 11.52 24.76
CA ASN A 153 8.94 11.54 23.41
C ASN A 153 8.87 10.12 22.86
N VAL A 154 7.71 9.73 22.37
CA VAL A 154 7.47 8.38 21.78
C VAL A 154 8.48 8.07 20.67
N LEU A 155 8.92 9.08 19.92
CA LEU A 155 9.81 8.94 18.78
C LEU A 155 11.30 8.99 19.15
N HIS A 156 11.68 9.10 20.43
CA HIS A 156 13.07 9.31 20.81
C HIS A 156 14.01 8.19 20.36
N VAL A 157 13.58 6.93 20.42
CA VAL A 157 14.36 5.78 19.95
C VAL A 157 14.50 5.81 18.43
N LEU A 158 13.41 6.03 17.71
CA LEU A 158 13.41 6.07 16.24
C LEU A 158 14.24 7.23 15.70
N TRP A 159 14.22 8.38 16.42
CA TRP A 159 15.03 9.56 16.07
C TRP A 159 16.53 9.24 16.01
N GLN A 160 17.02 8.45 16.97
CA GLN A 160 18.45 8.09 17.06
C GLN A 160 18.90 7.16 15.91
N THR A 161 17.98 6.50 15.21
CA THR A 161 18.33 5.65 14.07
C THR A 161 18.60 6.45 12.78
N LEU A 162 18.22 7.74 12.77
CA LEU A 162 18.48 8.61 11.63
C LEU A 162 19.96 8.98 11.55
N PRO A 163 20.52 9.15 10.34
CA PRO A 163 21.83 9.74 10.16
C PRO A 163 21.93 11.12 10.81
N GLU A 164 23.08 11.46 11.35
CA GLU A 164 23.31 12.71 12.09
C GLU A 164 23.01 13.95 11.23
N ASP A 165 23.39 13.95 9.97
CA ASP A 165 23.13 15.05 9.04
C ASP A 165 21.64 15.32 8.86
N LEU A 166 20.80 14.30 8.87
CA LEU A 166 19.34 14.44 8.81
C LEU A 166 18.78 14.99 10.15
N ARG A 167 19.25 14.45 11.27
CA ARG A 167 18.77 14.88 12.60
C ARG A 167 19.06 16.34 12.89
N LEU A 168 20.24 16.82 12.49
CA LEU A 168 20.71 18.17 12.81
C LEU A 168 20.21 19.24 11.82
N SER A 169 19.59 18.87 10.71
CA SER A 169 19.10 19.85 9.74
C SER A 169 17.76 20.45 10.17
N PRO A 170 17.71 21.76 10.51
CA PRO A 170 16.45 22.42 10.86
C PRO A 170 15.56 22.68 9.64
N HIS A 171 16.05 22.39 8.44
CA HIS A 171 15.35 22.58 7.18
C HIS A 171 14.56 21.34 6.74
N LEU A 172 14.83 20.18 7.38
CA LEU A 172 14.13 18.95 7.10
C LEU A 172 12.93 18.76 8.01
N TYR A 173 11.91 18.15 7.44
CA TYR A 173 10.77 17.62 8.16
C TYR A 173 10.72 16.11 7.94
N LEU A 174 10.21 15.40 8.92
CA LEU A 174 10.14 13.95 8.89
C LEU A 174 8.74 13.52 9.33
N ALA A 175 8.19 12.53 8.65
CA ALA A 175 6.90 11.99 9.00
C ALA A 175 6.99 10.49 9.20
N THR A 176 6.18 9.94 10.09
CA THR A 176 6.05 8.51 10.28
C THR A 176 4.66 8.16 10.81
N SER A 177 4.15 7.01 10.40
CA SER A 177 2.89 6.45 10.92
C SER A 177 3.11 5.49 12.11
N SER A 178 4.37 5.20 12.45
CA SER A 178 4.72 4.26 13.51
C SER A 178 5.98 4.68 14.23
N ALA A 179 6.05 4.47 15.55
CA ALA A 179 7.26 4.68 16.33
C ALA A 179 8.39 3.69 15.96
N GLN A 180 8.10 2.68 15.15
CA GLN A 180 9.07 1.74 14.58
C GLN A 180 9.46 2.11 13.14
N GLY A 181 9.00 3.24 12.63
CA GLY A 181 9.30 3.72 11.27
C GLY A 181 8.50 3.02 10.17
N PRO A 182 8.90 3.19 8.92
CA PRO A 182 10.00 4.05 8.48
C PRO A 182 9.69 5.54 8.57
N TRP A 183 10.73 6.37 8.52
CA TRP A 183 10.61 7.81 8.34
C TRP A 183 10.44 8.16 6.87
N TRP A 184 9.54 9.09 6.58
CA TRP A 184 9.51 9.84 5.32
C TRP A 184 10.30 11.12 5.53
N VAL A 185 11.39 11.28 4.79
CA VAL A 185 12.25 12.45 4.87
C VAL A 185 11.81 13.47 3.83
N LEU A 186 11.41 14.64 4.30
CA LEU A 186 10.85 15.72 3.49
C LEU A 186 11.85 16.88 3.43
N GLY A 187 12.38 17.14 2.25
CA GLY A 187 13.40 18.15 2.01
C GLY A 187 13.17 18.89 0.71
N TRP A 188 14.22 19.54 0.24
CA TRP A 188 14.20 20.17 -1.07
C TRP A 188 14.57 19.15 -2.17
N PRO A 189 14.11 19.39 -3.44
CA PRO A 189 14.34 18.43 -4.51
C PRO A 189 15.81 18.15 -4.81
N GLU A 190 16.69 19.11 -4.57
CA GLU A 190 18.06 19.06 -5.05
C GLU A 190 19.03 18.43 -4.06
N ARG A 191 18.93 18.79 -2.78
CA ARG A 191 19.81 18.26 -1.71
C ARG A 191 19.36 18.69 -0.32
N VAL A 192 19.96 18.07 0.70
CA VAL A 192 19.82 18.49 2.11
C VAL A 192 20.83 19.60 2.37
N PRO A 193 20.41 20.83 2.74
CA PRO A 193 21.35 21.88 3.15
C PRO A 193 22.05 21.53 4.46
N GLY A 194 23.32 21.89 4.59
CA GLY A 194 24.05 21.77 5.84
C GLY A 194 23.53 22.73 6.92
N VAL A 195 23.81 22.43 8.19
CA VAL A 195 23.33 23.22 9.35
C VAL A 195 23.75 24.68 9.28
N ASP A 196 24.99 24.93 8.87
CA ASP A 196 25.59 26.29 8.80
C ASP A 196 25.56 26.88 7.40
N GLU A 197 24.85 26.27 6.48
CA GLU A 197 24.82 26.70 5.09
C GLU A 197 23.88 27.88 4.89
N ALA A 198 24.40 28.92 4.22
CA ALA A 198 23.59 30.05 3.76
C ALA A 198 22.66 29.59 2.65
N LEU A 199 21.36 29.69 2.87
CA LEU A 199 20.34 29.30 1.91
C LEU A 199 20.03 30.45 0.95
N PRO A 200 19.75 30.16 -0.34
CA PRO A 200 19.24 31.16 -1.23
C PRO A 200 17.87 31.65 -0.76
N ALA A 201 17.65 32.95 -0.79
CA ALA A 201 16.34 33.54 -0.46
C ALA A 201 15.61 33.93 -1.76
N PRO A 202 14.27 33.77 -1.81
CA PRO A 202 13.41 33.14 -0.83
C PRO A 202 13.47 31.61 -0.89
N LEU A 203 13.29 30.95 0.27
CA LEU A 203 13.19 29.49 0.34
C LEU A 203 11.86 29.00 -0.28
N PRO A 204 11.85 27.84 -0.96
CA PRO A 204 10.58 27.25 -1.40
C PRO A 204 9.65 27.01 -0.21
N PRO A 205 8.37 27.39 -0.29
CA PRO A 205 7.41 27.21 0.81
C PRO A 205 6.87 25.78 0.89
N TYR A 206 7.66 24.80 0.47
CA TYR A 206 7.27 23.39 0.49
C TYR A 206 8.47 22.47 0.63
N ARG A 207 8.21 21.24 1.03
CA ARG A 207 9.15 20.13 1.04
C ARG A 207 8.58 18.95 0.27
N VAL A 208 9.44 18.15 -0.35
CA VAL A 208 9.07 16.95 -1.11
C VAL A 208 9.78 15.73 -0.52
N LEU A 209 9.26 14.54 -0.83
CA LEU A 209 9.86 13.29 -0.38
C LEU A 209 11.21 13.08 -1.07
N THR A 210 12.27 13.00 -0.27
CA THR A 210 13.65 12.78 -0.74
C THR A 210 14.15 11.37 -0.45
N SER A 211 13.71 10.77 0.65
CA SER A 211 14.10 9.41 1.02
C SER A 211 13.13 8.81 2.04
N LEU A 212 13.20 7.49 2.16
CA LEU A 212 12.70 6.75 3.32
C LEU A 212 13.88 6.24 4.12
N ALA A 213 13.78 6.23 5.44
CA ALA A 213 14.81 5.71 6.33
C ALA A 213 14.15 4.79 7.36
N ASP A 214 14.65 3.56 7.50
CA ASP A 214 14.16 2.65 8.51
C ASP A 214 15.00 2.70 9.80
N ARG A 215 14.53 2.01 10.82
CA ARG A 215 15.20 1.94 12.12
C ARG A 215 16.50 1.14 12.12
N PHE A 216 16.83 0.45 11.02
CA PHE A 216 18.03 -0.38 10.88
C PHE A 216 19.15 0.31 10.08
N GLY A 217 18.98 1.60 9.76
CA GLY A 217 19.95 2.37 9.01
C GLY A 217 19.88 2.20 7.49
N ARG A 218 18.86 1.51 6.97
CA ARG A 218 18.65 1.35 5.53
C ARG A 218 17.85 2.52 5.00
N THR A 219 18.12 2.89 3.74
CA THR A 219 17.45 4.00 3.08
C THR A 219 16.95 3.61 1.70
N GLN A 220 15.84 4.20 1.30
CA GLN A 220 15.38 4.24 -0.08
C GLN A 220 15.48 5.69 -0.55
N THR A 221 16.21 5.94 -1.62
CA THR A 221 16.49 7.32 -2.09
C THR A 221 15.78 7.60 -3.39
N PHE A 222 15.11 8.75 -3.44
CA PHE A 222 14.45 9.27 -4.63
C PHE A 222 15.35 10.34 -5.27
N HIS A 223 15.95 10.00 -6.41
CA HIS A 223 16.86 10.90 -7.13
C HIS A 223 16.06 11.82 -8.06
N ARG A 224 16.27 13.11 -7.92
CA ARG A 224 15.59 14.14 -8.72
C ARG A 224 16.59 14.85 -9.60
N ASP A 225 16.17 15.23 -10.83
CA ASP A 225 16.99 16.04 -11.70
C ASP A 225 17.12 17.45 -11.12
N ALA A 226 18.35 17.97 -11.09
CA ALA A 226 18.64 19.32 -10.63
C ALA A 226 18.32 20.37 -11.68
N ASP A 227 18.45 20.03 -12.97
CA ASP A 227 18.25 20.93 -14.11
C ASP A 227 17.58 20.20 -15.28
N GLY A 228 17.35 20.92 -16.37
CA GLY A 228 16.73 20.39 -17.57
C GLY A 228 15.20 20.38 -17.50
N GLU A 229 14.59 19.74 -18.49
CA GLU A 229 13.14 19.71 -18.65
C GLU A 229 12.40 18.92 -17.56
N PHE A 230 13.09 18.04 -16.86
CA PHE A 230 12.54 17.24 -15.75
C PHE A 230 13.01 17.71 -14.37
N ALA A 231 13.56 18.92 -14.28
CA ALA A 231 14.07 19.46 -13.01
C ALA A 231 13.04 19.35 -11.88
N GLY A 232 13.49 18.86 -10.71
CA GLY A 232 12.66 18.64 -9.54
C GLY A 232 11.84 17.34 -9.56
N ASN A 233 11.80 16.62 -10.66
CA ASN A 233 11.08 15.34 -10.77
C ASN A 233 12.00 14.15 -10.51
N ILE A 234 11.40 13.07 -10.00
CA ILE A 234 12.12 11.82 -9.72
C ILE A 234 12.44 11.14 -11.05
N THR A 235 13.72 10.87 -11.29
CA THR A 235 14.20 10.16 -12.48
C THR A 235 14.88 8.84 -12.17
N ALA A 236 15.19 8.59 -10.89
CA ALA A 236 15.73 7.33 -10.43
C ALA A 236 15.35 7.07 -8.96
N VAL A 237 15.30 5.80 -8.60
CA VAL A 237 15.10 5.34 -7.22
C VAL A 237 16.14 4.29 -6.91
N THR A 238 16.77 4.40 -5.74
CA THR A 238 17.62 3.33 -5.18
C THR A 238 16.91 2.75 -3.98
N ASP A 239 16.61 1.44 -3.98
CA ASP A 239 15.92 0.79 -2.87
C ASP A 239 16.87 0.44 -1.72
N GLY A 240 16.32 -0.09 -0.63
CA GLY A 240 17.10 -0.45 0.56
C GLY A 240 18.08 -1.60 0.36
N ALA A 241 17.95 -2.38 -0.70
CA ALA A 241 18.85 -3.48 -1.06
C ALA A 241 19.92 -3.06 -2.08
N GLY A 242 19.87 -1.83 -2.58
CA GLY A 242 20.82 -1.31 -3.57
C GLY A 242 20.40 -1.51 -5.03
N ARG A 243 19.16 -1.98 -5.29
CA ARG A 243 18.64 -1.97 -6.66
C ARG A 243 18.41 -0.53 -7.11
N ARG A 244 18.68 -0.28 -8.39
CA ARG A 244 18.44 1.03 -8.99
C ARG A 244 17.42 0.92 -10.11
N PHE A 245 16.44 1.81 -10.05
CA PHE A 245 15.35 1.93 -11.02
C PHE A 245 15.48 3.25 -11.74
N ARG A 246 15.31 3.25 -13.07
CA ARG A 246 15.21 4.48 -13.86
C ARG A 246 13.76 4.75 -14.18
N LEU A 247 13.30 5.95 -13.88
CA LEU A 247 11.97 6.45 -14.23
C LEU A 247 12.09 7.27 -15.53
N ALA A 248 11.59 6.71 -16.63
CA ALA A 248 11.56 7.40 -17.91
C ALA A 248 10.36 8.33 -17.94
N LEU A 249 10.62 9.63 -18.05
CA LEU A 249 9.59 10.67 -18.05
C LEU A 249 9.37 11.24 -19.46
N THR A 250 8.18 11.77 -19.71
CA THR A 250 7.84 12.48 -20.92
C THR A 250 7.15 13.81 -20.61
N THR A 251 7.41 14.80 -21.45
CA THR A 251 6.64 16.06 -21.49
C THR A 251 5.42 15.90 -22.40
N GLN A 252 4.47 16.82 -22.30
CA GLN A 252 3.32 16.87 -23.22
C GLN A 252 3.78 17.00 -24.69
N ALA A 253 4.78 17.84 -24.95
CA ALA A 253 5.34 18.04 -26.29
C ALA A 253 5.97 16.75 -26.85
N GLN A 254 6.68 15.99 -26.00
CA GLN A 254 7.30 14.72 -26.41
C GLN A 254 6.24 13.66 -26.75
N ARG A 255 5.15 13.59 -25.99
CA ARG A 255 4.04 12.68 -26.29
C ARG A 255 3.32 13.07 -27.58
N ALA A 256 3.11 14.37 -27.82
CA ALA A 256 2.53 14.87 -29.06
C ALA A 256 3.41 14.53 -30.27
N GLU A 257 4.72 14.70 -30.17
CA GLU A 257 5.68 14.37 -31.23
C GLU A 257 5.71 12.87 -31.54
N ALA A 258 5.71 12.02 -30.49
CA ALA A 258 5.66 10.57 -30.66
C ALA A 258 4.38 10.13 -31.38
N ALA A 259 3.22 10.70 -31.03
CA ALA A 259 1.95 10.43 -31.67
C ALA A 259 1.94 10.90 -33.14
N ARG A 260 2.56 12.03 -33.44
CA ARG A 260 2.70 12.54 -34.80
C ARG A 260 3.53 11.61 -35.68
N LYS A 261 4.68 11.13 -35.17
CA LYS A 261 5.53 10.17 -35.89
C LYS A 261 4.79 8.86 -36.17
N GLN A 262 4.07 8.35 -35.19
CA GLN A 262 3.28 7.12 -35.36
C GLN A 262 2.16 7.29 -36.37
N ALA A 263 1.45 8.42 -36.35
CA ALA A 263 0.39 8.71 -37.31
C ALA A 263 0.94 8.83 -38.75
N THR A 264 2.10 9.48 -38.94
CA THR A 264 2.78 9.57 -40.23
C THR A 264 3.18 8.19 -40.75
N ALA A 265 3.74 7.33 -39.91
CA ALA A 265 4.11 5.97 -40.26
C ALA A 265 2.91 5.11 -40.65
N SER A 266 1.75 5.36 -40.05
CA SER A 266 0.49 4.64 -40.32
C SER A 266 -0.37 5.29 -41.42
N GLY A 267 0.06 6.41 -42.00
CA GLY A 267 -0.67 7.12 -43.04
C GLY A 267 -1.98 7.77 -42.58
N ILE A 268 -2.12 8.05 -41.30
CA ILE A 268 -3.31 8.68 -40.69
C ILE A 268 -3.00 10.09 -40.22
N ARG A 269 -4.05 10.88 -39.99
CA ARG A 269 -3.92 12.22 -39.41
C ARG A 269 -3.52 12.14 -37.95
N ALA A 270 -2.51 12.92 -37.54
CA ALA A 270 -2.10 13.02 -36.14
C ALA A 270 -3.20 13.67 -35.28
N PRO A 271 -3.45 13.15 -34.06
CA PRO A 271 -4.35 13.81 -33.12
C PRO A 271 -3.74 15.13 -32.64
N GLU A 272 -4.59 16.12 -32.37
CA GLU A 272 -4.17 17.42 -31.85
C GLU A 272 -4.05 17.37 -30.32
N TYR A 273 -2.84 17.56 -29.82
CA TYR A 273 -2.56 17.68 -28.38
C TYR A 273 -2.72 19.12 -27.91
N PRO A 274 -3.37 19.37 -26.76
CA PRO A 274 -3.33 20.71 -26.18
C PRO A 274 -1.89 21.07 -25.79
N GLN A 275 -1.50 22.32 -26.05
CA GLN A 275 -0.14 22.81 -25.73
C GLN A 275 0.06 23.00 -24.23
N THR A 276 -0.99 23.35 -23.51
CA THR A 276 -1.02 23.45 -22.06
C THR A 276 -2.03 22.46 -21.49
N MET A 277 -1.78 22.01 -20.27
CA MET A 277 -2.66 21.05 -19.64
C MET A 277 -4.00 21.69 -19.31
N PRO A 278 -5.14 20.98 -19.54
CA PRO A 278 -6.46 21.47 -19.17
C PRO A 278 -6.57 21.71 -17.67
N VAL A 279 -7.34 22.72 -17.29
CA VAL A 279 -7.68 22.94 -15.88
C VAL A 279 -8.61 21.83 -15.42
N SER A 280 -8.14 20.99 -14.50
CA SER A 280 -8.86 19.80 -14.06
C SER A 280 -9.50 19.91 -12.66
N GLY A 281 -9.13 20.94 -11.88
CA GLY A 281 -9.51 21.04 -10.47
C GLY A 281 -8.64 20.20 -9.51
N TYR A 282 -7.81 19.31 -10.02
CA TYR A 282 -6.93 18.46 -9.18
C TYR A 282 -5.66 19.19 -8.73
N GLY A 283 -5.31 20.32 -9.34
CA GLY A 283 -4.15 21.14 -9.03
C GLY A 283 -3.36 21.53 -10.28
N ALA A 284 -2.25 22.25 -10.06
CA ALA A 284 -1.35 22.65 -11.13
C ALA A 284 -0.74 21.42 -11.82
N ASP A 285 -0.67 21.46 -13.15
CA ASP A 285 -0.20 20.33 -13.97
C ASP A 285 0.91 20.77 -14.90
N SER A 286 2.12 20.24 -14.71
CA SER A 286 3.27 20.48 -15.57
C SER A 286 3.20 19.72 -16.91
N GLY A 287 2.33 18.72 -17.01
CA GLY A 287 2.27 17.83 -18.16
C GLY A 287 3.33 16.73 -18.18
N ILE A 288 4.22 16.70 -17.20
CA ILE A 288 5.25 15.63 -17.09
C ILE A 288 4.62 14.35 -16.57
N ARG A 289 4.90 13.23 -17.25
CA ARG A 289 4.32 11.91 -16.93
C ARG A 289 5.39 10.83 -16.90
N LEU A 290 5.14 9.82 -16.09
CA LEU A 290 5.94 8.59 -16.05
C LEU A 290 5.54 7.69 -17.22
N GLU A 291 6.48 7.39 -18.11
CA GLU A 291 6.26 6.51 -19.25
C GLU A 291 6.60 5.06 -18.97
N ALA A 292 7.72 4.83 -18.27
CA ALA A 292 8.19 3.48 -17.96
C ALA A 292 9.15 3.48 -16.79
N VAL A 293 9.27 2.33 -16.13
CA VAL A 293 10.27 2.09 -15.08
C VAL A 293 11.15 0.91 -15.49
N TRP A 294 12.46 1.16 -15.52
CA TRP A 294 13.47 0.19 -15.86
C TRP A 294 14.27 -0.20 -14.63
N LEU A 295 14.52 -1.51 -14.45
CA LEU A 295 15.52 -1.97 -13.49
C LEU A 295 16.89 -1.86 -14.17
N THR A 296 17.74 -0.94 -13.71
CA THR A 296 19.03 -0.62 -14.31
C THR A 296 20.22 -1.21 -13.55
N HIS A 297 20.04 -1.56 -12.29
CA HIS A 297 21.05 -2.22 -11.48
C HIS A 297 20.40 -3.17 -10.47
N ASP A 298 20.92 -4.37 -10.38
CA ASP A 298 20.53 -5.37 -9.39
C ASP A 298 21.79 -6.04 -8.82
N PRO A 299 22.12 -5.83 -7.54
CA PRO A 299 23.36 -6.32 -6.96
C PRO A 299 23.54 -7.85 -7.02
N ALA A 300 22.44 -8.62 -6.99
CA ALA A 300 22.49 -10.07 -7.06
C ALA A 300 22.47 -10.59 -8.51
N TYR A 301 22.04 -9.79 -9.47
CA TYR A 301 21.91 -10.16 -10.88
C TYR A 301 22.47 -9.04 -11.79
N PRO A 302 23.77 -8.67 -11.60
CA PRO A 302 24.33 -7.50 -12.31
C PRO A 302 24.37 -7.68 -13.83
N ASP A 303 24.48 -8.91 -14.31
CA ASP A 303 24.57 -9.25 -15.73
C ASP A 303 23.26 -9.86 -16.30
N ASN A 304 22.19 -9.87 -15.52
CA ASN A 304 20.91 -10.46 -15.90
C ASN A 304 19.75 -9.50 -15.61
N LEU A 305 19.84 -8.30 -16.17
CA LEU A 305 18.78 -7.30 -16.05
C LEU A 305 17.66 -7.58 -17.05
N PRO A 306 16.39 -7.23 -16.71
CA PRO A 306 15.29 -7.36 -17.67
C PRO A 306 15.54 -6.53 -18.94
N ALA A 307 15.24 -7.11 -20.10
CA ALA A 307 15.36 -6.42 -21.39
C ALA A 307 14.22 -5.42 -21.62
N LEU A 308 13.07 -5.63 -20.97
CA LEU A 308 11.90 -4.77 -21.04
C LEU A 308 11.72 -3.97 -19.73
N PRO A 309 11.03 -2.85 -19.76
CA PRO A 309 10.69 -2.15 -18.52
C PRO A 309 9.83 -3.02 -17.62
N LEU A 310 9.91 -2.81 -16.31
CA LEU A 310 9.08 -3.52 -15.33
C LEU A 310 7.60 -3.15 -15.45
N VAL A 311 7.33 -1.93 -15.91
CA VAL A 311 5.99 -1.40 -16.15
C VAL A 311 6.07 -0.28 -17.17
N ARG A 312 5.03 -0.12 -17.98
CA ARG A 312 4.90 0.94 -18.97
C ARG A 312 3.50 1.55 -18.90
N TYR A 313 3.42 2.85 -19.13
CA TYR A 313 2.18 3.63 -19.02
C TYR A 313 1.89 4.40 -20.30
N MET A 314 0.60 4.53 -20.63
CA MET A 314 0.13 5.39 -21.70
C MET A 314 -0.87 6.42 -21.19
N TYR A 315 -0.98 7.54 -21.89
CA TYR A 315 -1.79 8.67 -21.48
C TYR A 315 -2.68 9.15 -22.62
N THR A 316 -3.82 9.77 -22.27
CA THR A 316 -4.68 10.47 -23.23
C THR A 316 -4.00 11.75 -23.73
N LEU A 317 -4.60 12.42 -24.71
CA LEU A 317 -4.13 13.71 -25.23
C LEU A 317 -4.01 14.77 -24.12
N ARG A 318 -4.84 14.66 -23.09
CA ARG A 318 -4.87 15.58 -21.95
C ARG A 318 -3.96 15.11 -20.80
N GLY A 319 -3.16 14.08 -21.00
CA GLY A 319 -2.24 13.55 -19.99
C GLY A 319 -2.89 12.74 -18.88
N GLU A 320 -4.08 12.21 -19.10
CA GLU A 320 -4.75 11.29 -18.15
C GLU A 320 -4.25 9.88 -18.38
N LEU A 321 -4.00 9.12 -17.31
CA LEU A 321 -3.52 7.74 -17.42
C LEU A 321 -4.55 6.86 -18.14
N SER A 322 -4.20 6.30 -19.29
CA SER A 322 -5.14 5.53 -20.12
C SER A 322 -4.87 4.02 -20.12
N ALA A 323 -3.62 3.59 -19.93
CA ALA A 323 -3.27 2.17 -19.98
C ALA A 323 -2.03 1.86 -19.15
N VAL A 324 -1.97 0.65 -18.64
CA VAL A 324 -0.83 0.08 -17.93
C VAL A 324 -0.44 -1.24 -18.57
N TYR A 325 0.85 -1.40 -18.85
CA TYR A 325 1.46 -2.62 -19.39
C TYR A 325 2.40 -3.21 -18.36
N ASP A 326 2.30 -4.52 -18.11
CA ASP A 326 3.17 -5.23 -17.18
C ASP A 326 4.57 -5.51 -17.78
N ARG A 327 5.41 -6.23 -17.04
CA ARG A 327 6.78 -6.56 -17.45
C ARG A 327 6.88 -7.46 -18.68
N SER A 328 5.80 -8.10 -19.09
CA SER A 328 5.70 -8.88 -20.33
C SER A 328 5.25 -8.04 -21.52
N ASP A 329 5.06 -6.72 -21.33
CA ASP A 329 4.49 -5.77 -22.28
C ASP A 329 3.05 -6.11 -22.67
N THR A 330 2.31 -6.72 -21.74
CA THR A 330 0.87 -7.00 -21.88
C THR A 330 0.07 -5.90 -21.24
N GLN A 331 -0.95 -5.38 -21.95
CA GLN A 331 -1.86 -4.38 -21.37
C GLN A 331 -2.74 -5.05 -20.32
N VAL A 332 -2.59 -4.63 -19.08
CA VAL A 332 -3.30 -5.20 -17.92
C VAL A 332 -4.41 -4.30 -17.40
N ARG A 333 -4.37 -3.00 -17.71
CA ARG A 333 -5.38 -2.04 -17.28
C ARG A 333 -5.67 -1.04 -18.37
N SER A 334 -6.91 -0.52 -18.39
CA SER A 334 -7.31 0.64 -19.18
C SER A 334 -8.25 1.53 -18.37
N PHE A 335 -8.20 2.84 -18.65
CA PHE A 335 -8.98 3.88 -17.97
C PHE A 335 -9.53 4.87 -18.97
N THR A 336 -10.77 5.31 -18.75
CA THR A 336 -11.45 6.32 -19.58
C THR A 336 -11.95 7.44 -18.70
N TYR A 337 -11.93 8.66 -19.23
CA TYR A 337 -12.25 9.87 -18.48
C TYR A 337 -13.35 10.68 -19.18
N ASP A 338 -14.01 11.53 -18.40
CA ASP A 338 -15.06 12.43 -18.85
C ASP A 338 -14.51 13.49 -19.80
N ASP A 339 -15.17 13.73 -20.94
CA ASP A 339 -14.75 14.73 -21.92
C ASP A 339 -14.84 16.16 -21.40
N GLU A 340 -15.80 16.45 -20.54
CA GLU A 340 -16.05 17.80 -19.99
C GLU A 340 -15.31 18.07 -18.68
N HIS A 341 -14.95 17.01 -17.96
CA HIS A 341 -14.27 17.09 -16.65
C HIS A 341 -12.96 16.33 -16.69
N PRO A 342 -11.85 16.98 -17.09
CA PRO A 342 -10.55 16.32 -17.19
C PRO A 342 -10.15 15.62 -15.88
N GLY A 343 -9.68 14.39 -16.00
CA GLY A 343 -9.25 13.58 -14.85
C GLY A 343 -10.38 12.85 -14.10
N ARG A 344 -11.65 13.09 -14.44
CA ARG A 344 -12.78 12.35 -13.84
C ARG A 344 -12.92 10.99 -14.52
N MET A 345 -12.66 9.92 -13.80
CA MET A 345 -12.73 8.57 -14.36
C MET A 345 -14.17 8.14 -14.60
N THR A 346 -14.50 7.80 -15.84
CA THR A 346 -15.83 7.30 -16.24
C THR A 346 -15.85 5.81 -16.47
N ALA A 347 -14.70 5.18 -16.65
CA ALA A 347 -14.61 3.74 -16.84
C ALA A 347 -13.22 3.20 -16.53
N HIS A 348 -13.16 1.94 -16.14
CA HIS A 348 -11.91 1.20 -16.10
C HIS A 348 -12.13 -0.28 -16.40
N ARG A 349 -11.05 -0.97 -16.78
CA ARG A 349 -11.07 -2.38 -17.12
C ARG A 349 -9.78 -3.07 -16.72
N TYR A 350 -9.92 -4.26 -16.13
CA TYR A 350 -8.85 -5.24 -16.03
C TYR A 350 -8.80 -6.11 -17.29
N ALA A 351 -7.61 -6.52 -17.71
CA ALA A 351 -7.45 -7.40 -18.87
C ALA A 351 -8.34 -8.64 -18.74
N GLY A 352 -9.03 -9.00 -19.81
CA GLY A 352 -9.95 -10.15 -19.84
C GLY A 352 -11.25 -10.00 -19.06
N ARG A 353 -11.51 -8.82 -18.48
CA ARG A 353 -12.74 -8.53 -17.76
C ARG A 353 -13.57 -7.47 -18.48
N PRO A 354 -14.91 -7.43 -18.27
CA PRO A 354 -15.74 -6.35 -18.79
C PRO A 354 -15.39 -5.01 -18.16
N GLN A 355 -15.68 -3.95 -18.88
CA GLN A 355 -15.50 -2.59 -18.43
C GLN A 355 -16.53 -2.20 -17.35
N THR A 356 -16.07 -1.59 -16.25
CA THR A 356 -16.92 -0.95 -15.25
C THR A 356 -17.05 0.53 -15.58
N THR A 357 -18.27 1.06 -15.56
CA THR A 357 -18.54 2.47 -15.89
C THR A 357 -19.15 3.22 -14.71
N TYR A 358 -18.95 4.55 -14.68
CA TYR A 358 -19.39 5.43 -13.61
C TYR A 358 -20.13 6.63 -14.17
N ARG A 359 -21.13 7.12 -13.42
CA ARG A 359 -21.80 8.40 -13.63
C ARG A 359 -21.69 9.25 -12.38
N TYR A 360 -21.72 10.56 -12.59
CA TYR A 360 -21.53 11.56 -11.54
C TYR A 360 -22.63 12.61 -11.60
N ASP A 361 -22.96 13.23 -10.46
CA ASP A 361 -23.86 14.38 -10.40
C ASP A 361 -23.10 15.70 -10.68
N ALA A 362 -23.84 16.82 -10.64
CA ALA A 362 -23.27 18.15 -10.85
C ALA A 362 -22.20 18.53 -9.82
N SER A 363 -22.24 17.93 -8.62
CA SER A 363 -21.25 18.15 -7.55
C SER A 363 -20.01 17.25 -7.69
N GLY A 364 -19.98 16.37 -8.68
CA GLY A 364 -18.88 15.42 -8.90
C GLY A 364 -18.96 14.16 -8.02
N ARG A 365 -20.11 13.90 -7.37
CA ARG A 365 -20.32 12.68 -6.60
C ARG A 365 -20.77 11.54 -7.52
N GLY A 366 -20.25 10.33 -7.31
CA GLY A 366 -20.67 9.15 -8.05
C GLY A 366 -22.13 8.81 -7.77
N THR A 367 -22.96 8.75 -8.80
CA THR A 367 -24.39 8.40 -8.70
C THR A 367 -24.69 7.00 -9.16
N GLU A 368 -23.87 6.45 -10.07
CA GLU A 368 -24.04 5.11 -10.60
C GLU A 368 -22.70 4.46 -10.85
N GLN A 369 -22.62 3.15 -10.62
CA GLN A 369 -21.62 2.30 -11.23
C GLN A 369 -22.32 1.12 -11.93
N HIS A 370 -21.94 0.88 -13.17
CA HIS A 370 -22.42 -0.26 -13.95
C HIS A 370 -21.32 -1.30 -14.05
N ASN A 371 -21.59 -2.49 -13.53
CA ASN A 371 -20.64 -3.59 -13.40
C ASN A 371 -21.21 -4.83 -14.10
N PRO A 372 -20.90 -5.06 -15.40
CA PRO A 372 -21.51 -6.17 -16.15
C PRO A 372 -21.19 -7.55 -15.57
N ALA A 373 -20.04 -7.69 -14.87
CA ALA A 373 -19.60 -8.95 -14.28
C ALA A 373 -20.07 -9.16 -12.84
N GLY A 374 -20.79 -8.21 -12.26
CA GLY A 374 -21.21 -8.27 -10.85
C GLY A 374 -22.39 -7.36 -10.56
N LEU A 375 -22.55 -6.98 -9.30
CA LEU A 375 -23.60 -6.07 -8.90
C LEU A 375 -23.29 -4.63 -9.36
N SER A 376 -24.31 -3.98 -9.90
CA SER A 376 -24.31 -2.56 -10.19
C SER A 376 -25.01 -1.80 -9.07
N TYR A 377 -24.66 -0.52 -8.90
CA TYR A 377 -25.14 0.28 -7.76
C TYR A 377 -25.58 1.66 -8.22
N THR A 378 -26.60 2.18 -7.52
CA THR A 378 -26.98 3.59 -7.58
C THR A 378 -26.87 4.21 -6.20
N TYR A 379 -26.51 5.51 -6.14
CA TYR A 379 -26.27 6.26 -4.91
C TYR A 379 -27.15 7.48 -4.88
N GLY A 380 -27.98 7.60 -3.84
CA GLY A 380 -28.77 8.79 -3.57
C GLY A 380 -28.22 9.53 -2.34
N TYR A 381 -27.87 10.79 -2.51
CA TYR A 381 -27.26 11.60 -1.45
C TYR A 381 -28.30 12.54 -0.84
N GLU A 382 -28.51 12.42 0.47
CA GLU A 382 -29.33 13.32 1.27
C GLU A 382 -28.43 14.02 2.31
N LYS A 383 -28.97 14.98 3.04
CA LYS A 383 -28.16 15.81 3.96
C LYS A 383 -27.32 14.99 4.95
N ASN A 384 -27.90 13.99 5.60
CA ASN A 384 -27.22 13.15 6.60
C ASN A 384 -27.45 11.66 6.32
N ALA A 385 -27.69 11.32 5.07
CA ALA A 385 -27.92 9.93 4.68
C ALA A 385 -27.48 9.67 3.25
N VAL A 386 -27.06 8.44 2.99
CA VAL A 386 -26.77 7.95 1.65
C VAL A 386 -27.59 6.68 1.44
N ILE A 387 -28.32 6.64 0.33
CA ILE A 387 -29.13 5.49 -0.06
C ILE A 387 -28.39 4.75 -1.15
N ILE A 388 -28.07 3.48 -0.91
CA ILE A 388 -27.37 2.61 -1.87
C ILE A 388 -28.35 1.55 -2.32
N THR A 389 -28.58 1.47 -3.63
CA THR A 389 -29.45 0.44 -4.24
C THR A 389 -28.63 -0.39 -5.21
N ASP A 390 -28.61 -1.71 -5.06
CA ASP A 390 -27.93 -2.60 -5.99
C ASP A 390 -28.86 -3.05 -7.13
N SER A 391 -28.29 -3.75 -8.11
CA SER A 391 -29.02 -4.24 -9.30
C SER A 391 -30.05 -5.34 -9.00
N LEU A 392 -30.06 -5.89 -7.77
CA LEU A 392 -31.09 -6.81 -7.28
C LEU A 392 -32.18 -6.06 -6.48
N ASN A 393 -32.20 -4.72 -6.54
CA ASN A 393 -33.11 -3.85 -5.81
C ASN A 393 -33.00 -3.92 -4.29
N ARG A 394 -31.86 -4.41 -3.77
CA ARG A 394 -31.58 -4.36 -2.34
C ARG A 394 -31.15 -2.96 -1.97
N ARG A 395 -31.77 -2.41 -0.92
CA ARG A 395 -31.56 -1.04 -0.49
C ARG A 395 -30.88 -1.00 0.86
N GLU A 396 -29.81 -0.21 0.97
CA GLU A 396 -29.09 0.07 2.18
C GLU A 396 -29.15 1.58 2.43
N VAL A 397 -29.35 2.00 3.68
CA VAL A 397 -29.34 3.41 4.07
C VAL A 397 -28.24 3.62 5.10
N LEU A 398 -27.32 4.52 4.79
CA LEU A 398 -26.24 4.93 5.70
C LEU A 398 -26.59 6.30 6.29
N HIS A 399 -26.83 6.35 7.60
CA HIS A 399 -27.00 7.60 8.32
C HIS A 399 -25.65 8.09 8.82
N THR A 400 -25.32 9.36 8.57
CA THR A 400 -23.99 9.91 8.81
C THR A 400 -24.03 11.10 9.76
N GLU A 401 -22.93 11.30 10.50
CA GLU A 401 -22.62 12.51 11.27
C GLU A 401 -21.20 12.97 10.95
N GLY A 402 -20.92 14.25 11.23
CA GLY A 402 -19.64 14.87 10.97
C GLY A 402 -19.50 15.41 9.56
N GLU A 403 -18.39 16.08 9.32
CA GLU A 403 -18.07 16.70 8.04
C GLU A 403 -16.68 16.29 7.54
N GLY A 404 -16.51 16.24 6.22
CA GLY A 404 -15.24 15.94 5.58
C GLY A 404 -14.66 14.60 6.02
N GLY A 405 -13.40 14.60 6.43
CA GLY A 405 -12.68 13.41 6.87
C GLY A 405 -13.19 12.80 8.20
N LEU A 406 -13.94 13.56 8.98
CA LEU A 406 -14.56 13.08 10.23
C LEU A 406 -15.98 12.57 10.03
N LYS A 407 -16.48 12.53 8.82
CA LYS A 407 -17.80 11.98 8.50
C LYS A 407 -17.81 10.47 8.75
N ARG A 408 -18.78 10.01 9.55
CA ARG A 408 -18.89 8.60 9.96
C ARG A 408 -20.31 8.10 9.84
N VAL A 409 -20.45 6.81 9.57
CA VAL A 409 -21.74 6.11 9.57
C VAL A 409 -22.11 5.78 11.02
N ILE A 410 -23.15 6.43 11.54
CA ILE A 410 -23.67 6.19 12.88
C ILE A 410 -24.75 5.12 12.90
N LYS A 411 -25.45 4.91 11.79
CA LYS A 411 -26.48 3.89 11.64
C LYS A 411 -26.49 3.37 10.21
N GLU A 412 -26.55 2.07 10.08
CA GLU A 412 -26.60 1.35 8.81
C GLU A 412 -27.87 0.49 8.80
N GLU A 413 -28.86 0.90 7.99
CA GLU A 413 -30.08 0.12 7.77
C GLU A 413 -29.86 -0.82 6.58
N GLN A 414 -29.97 -2.11 6.80
CA GLN A 414 -29.75 -3.11 5.78
C GLN A 414 -31.03 -3.47 5.02
N ALA A 415 -30.90 -4.17 3.89
CA ALA A 415 -32.01 -4.52 3.02
C ALA A 415 -33.08 -5.40 3.71
N ASP A 416 -32.69 -6.19 4.73
CA ASP A 416 -33.60 -7.03 5.52
C ASP A 416 -34.33 -6.29 6.64
N GLY A 417 -34.09 -4.97 6.79
CA GLY A 417 -34.67 -4.14 7.84
C GLY A 417 -33.87 -4.12 9.14
N SER A 418 -32.80 -4.89 9.26
CA SER A 418 -31.92 -4.85 10.42
C SER A 418 -31.06 -3.60 10.41
N ALA A 419 -30.59 -3.17 11.58
CA ALA A 419 -29.76 -1.98 11.70
C ALA A 419 -28.55 -2.24 12.59
N ILE A 420 -27.43 -1.63 12.21
CA ILE A 420 -26.18 -1.58 12.99
C ILE A 420 -25.93 -0.14 13.35
N THR A 421 -25.62 0.15 14.61
CA THR A 421 -25.30 1.52 15.07
C THR A 421 -23.86 1.59 15.55
N ARG A 422 -23.22 2.76 15.37
CA ARG A 422 -21.85 3.02 15.77
C ARG A 422 -21.74 4.39 16.43
N GLU A 423 -20.87 4.48 17.43
CA GLU A 423 -20.53 5.72 18.11
C GLU A 423 -19.04 5.99 17.94
N PHE A 424 -18.69 7.28 17.75
CA PHE A 424 -17.33 7.72 17.48
C PHE A 424 -16.93 8.85 18.43
N ASP A 425 -15.62 8.94 18.73
CA ASP A 425 -15.07 10.09 19.47
C ASP A 425 -14.83 11.29 18.55
N ASN A 426 -14.31 12.39 19.12
CA ASN A 426 -14.05 13.63 18.39
C ASN A 426 -12.94 13.49 17.32
N ALA A 427 -12.08 12.46 17.42
CA ALA A 427 -11.06 12.16 16.43
C ALA A 427 -11.54 11.18 15.35
N GLY A 428 -12.84 10.83 15.34
CA GLY A 428 -13.41 9.89 14.38
C GLY A 428 -13.07 8.42 14.64
N ARG A 429 -12.65 8.08 15.86
CA ARG A 429 -12.37 6.70 16.28
C ARG A 429 -13.60 6.06 16.86
N MET A 430 -13.89 4.81 16.48
CA MET A 430 -15.07 4.08 16.98
C MET A 430 -14.91 3.71 18.46
N VAL A 431 -15.89 4.07 19.27
CA VAL A 431 -15.93 3.78 20.71
C VAL A 431 -17.03 2.82 21.08
N ALA A 432 -18.00 2.57 20.21
CA ALA A 432 -19.04 1.57 20.44
C ALA A 432 -19.67 1.11 19.12
N MET A 433 -20.15 -0.14 19.13
CA MET A 433 -20.92 -0.71 18.02
C MET A 433 -22.04 -1.58 18.60
N THR A 434 -23.26 -1.38 18.08
CA THR A 434 -24.42 -2.24 18.39
C THR A 434 -24.79 -3.00 17.14
N ASP A 435 -24.77 -4.35 17.19
CA ASP A 435 -25.09 -5.19 16.03
C ASP A 435 -26.61 -5.26 15.78
N ALA A 436 -27.01 -5.97 14.73
CA ALA A 436 -28.40 -6.11 14.32
C ALA A 436 -29.27 -6.82 15.38
N ALA A 437 -28.69 -7.58 16.28
CA ALA A 437 -29.38 -8.23 17.38
C ALA A 437 -29.47 -7.38 18.65
N GLY A 438 -29.00 -6.12 18.60
CA GLY A 438 -29.00 -5.19 19.73
C GLY A 438 -27.85 -5.42 20.73
N ARG A 439 -26.84 -6.21 20.38
CA ARG A 439 -25.68 -6.49 21.24
C ARG A 439 -24.64 -5.38 21.06
N LYS A 440 -24.27 -4.74 22.18
CA LYS A 440 -23.34 -3.62 22.20
C LYS A 440 -21.94 -4.05 22.62
N THR A 441 -20.95 -3.66 21.80
CA THR A 441 -19.53 -3.77 22.13
C THR A 441 -18.98 -2.37 22.32
N GLU A 442 -18.21 -2.14 23.37
CA GLU A 442 -17.59 -0.85 23.68
C GLU A 442 -16.08 -0.95 23.58
N TYR A 443 -15.44 0.12 23.07
CA TYR A 443 -14.00 0.23 22.92
C TYR A 443 -13.50 1.41 23.74
N ARG A 444 -12.54 1.17 24.63
CA ARG A 444 -11.88 2.22 25.39
C ARG A 444 -10.53 2.50 24.76
N LEU A 445 -10.26 3.77 24.52
CA LEU A 445 -9.09 4.21 23.77
C LEU A 445 -8.18 5.03 24.67
N ASN A 446 -6.85 4.90 24.43
CA ASN A 446 -5.89 5.80 25.02
C ASN A 446 -6.08 7.21 24.45
N ILE A 447 -6.11 8.22 25.30
CA ILE A 447 -6.37 9.60 24.89
C ILE A 447 -5.30 10.13 23.93
N ALA A 448 -4.03 9.81 24.17
CA ALA A 448 -2.92 10.31 23.36
C ALA A 448 -2.76 9.55 22.04
N SER A 449 -2.80 8.22 22.09
CA SER A 449 -2.50 7.37 20.93
C SER A 449 -3.73 7.00 20.10
N GLY A 450 -4.91 6.97 20.72
CA GLY A 450 -6.10 6.39 20.11
C GLY A 450 -6.11 4.85 20.07
N ASN A 451 -5.09 4.19 20.61
CA ASN A 451 -5.02 2.73 20.68
C ASN A 451 -6.07 2.18 21.63
N VAL A 452 -6.64 1.01 21.28
CA VAL A 452 -7.61 0.32 22.12
C VAL A 452 -6.91 -0.23 23.37
N THR A 453 -7.39 0.17 24.54
CA THR A 453 -6.89 -0.35 25.84
C THR A 453 -7.81 -1.38 26.45
N GLU A 454 -9.09 -1.35 26.12
CA GLU A 454 -10.08 -2.29 26.62
C GLU A 454 -11.23 -2.45 25.63
N ILE A 455 -11.70 -3.68 25.48
CA ILE A 455 -12.94 -4.01 24.77
C ILE A 455 -13.91 -4.60 25.78
N VAL A 456 -15.11 -4.02 25.88
CA VAL A 456 -16.20 -4.55 26.71
C VAL A 456 -17.20 -5.24 25.77
N THR A 457 -17.33 -6.55 25.92
CA THR A 457 -18.25 -7.37 25.11
C THR A 457 -19.70 -7.15 25.55
N PRO A 458 -20.71 -7.55 24.74
CA PRO A 458 -22.11 -7.36 25.09
C PRO A 458 -22.54 -8.02 26.40
N ASP A 459 -21.90 -9.12 26.80
CA ASP A 459 -22.15 -9.81 28.06
C ASP A 459 -21.35 -9.24 29.25
N GLY A 460 -20.67 -8.10 29.06
CA GLY A 460 -19.93 -7.41 30.11
C GLY A 460 -18.53 -7.94 30.36
N ARG A 461 -18.04 -8.91 29.58
CA ARG A 461 -16.67 -9.37 29.69
C ARG A 461 -15.70 -8.35 29.14
N ARG A 462 -14.46 -8.40 29.61
CA ARG A 462 -13.44 -7.40 29.25
C ARG A 462 -12.20 -8.07 28.71
N VAL A 463 -11.70 -7.51 27.60
CA VAL A 463 -10.38 -7.81 27.03
C VAL A 463 -9.54 -6.56 27.17
N ARG A 464 -8.34 -6.68 27.76
CA ARG A 464 -7.45 -5.55 28.02
C ARG A 464 -6.16 -5.66 27.23
N PHE A 465 -5.67 -4.50 26.77
CA PHE A 465 -4.46 -4.39 25.98
C PHE A 465 -3.48 -3.44 26.67
N SER A 466 -2.21 -3.85 26.74
CA SER A 466 -1.14 -3.05 27.31
C SER A 466 -0.07 -2.78 26.26
N TYR A 467 0.52 -1.58 26.30
CA TYR A 467 1.50 -1.11 25.32
C TYR A 467 2.76 -0.60 26.05
N ASN A 468 3.92 -0.71 25.38
CA ASN A 468 5.15 -0.10 25.88
C ASN A 468 5.25 1.39 25.47
N ASP A 469 6.36 2.05 25.84
CA ASP A 469 6.56 3.47 25.57
C ASP A 469 6.66 3.81 24.07
N GLN A 470 6.96 2.84 23.21
CA GLN A 470 6.95 2.99 21.76
C GLN A 470 5.63 2.52 21.13
N ARG A 471 4.57 2.40 21.93
CA ARG A 471 3.23 2.03 21.48
C ARG A 471 3.15 0.64 20.83
N GLN A 472 4.04 -0.27 21.17
CA GLN A 472 3.96 -1.67 20.78
C GLN A 472 3.08 -2.44 21.76
N LEU A 473 2.23 -3.34 21.25
CA LEU A 473 1.39 -4.20 22.09
C LEU A 473 2.24 -5.23 22.82
N ILE A 474 2.27 -5.17 24.15
CA ILE A 474 3.06 -6.06 24.99
C ILE A 474 2.23 -7.11 25.73
N ALA A 475 0.92 -6.91 25.87
CA ALA A 475 0.07 -7.88 26.54
C ALA A 475 -1.39 -7.75 26.12
N THR A 476 -2.07 -8.90 26.08
CA THR A 476 -3.51 -9.00 25.91
C THR A 476 -4.05 -9.90 27.01
N THR A 477 -4.96 -9.37 27.84
CA THR A 477 -5.59 -10.11 28.94
C THR A 477 -7.04 -10.38 28.57
N GLY A 478 -7.41 -11.67 28.50
CA GLY A 478 -8.77 -12.09 28.20
C GLY A 478 -9.71 -12.01 29.40
N PRO A 479 -11.02 -12.27 29.20
CA PRO A 479 -12.03 -12.23 30.27
C PRO A 479 -11.78 -13.21 31.38
N ASP A 480 -11.11 -14.31 31.11
CA ASP A 480 -10.72 -15.38 32.06
C ASP A 480 -9.47 -15.01 32.89
N GLY A 481 -8.89 -13.83 32.66
CA GLY A 481 -7.65 -13.37 33.29
C GLY A 481 -6.37 -13.97 32.71
N LEU A 482 -6.48 -14.87 31.72
CA LEU A 482 -5.31 -15.42 31.03
C LEU A 482 -4.71 -14.36 30.11
N ARG A 483 -3.39 -14.35 30.07
CA ARG A 483 -2.63 -13.28 29.43
C ARG A 483 -1.65 -13.82 28.40
N SER A 484 -1.70 -13.27 27.20
CA SER A 484 -0.61 -13.40 26.22
C SER A 484 0.33 -12.20 26.34
N GLN A 485 1.62 -12.42 26.12
CA GLN A 485 2.65 -11.39 26.28
C GLN A 485 3.64 -11.39 25.12
N GLN A 486 4.16 -10.22 24.81
CA GLN A 486 5.20 -10.02 23.81
C GLN A 486 6.29 -9.13 24.41
N THR A 487 7.54 -9.53 24.22
CA THR A 487 8.71 -8.79 24.67
C THR A 487 9.52 -8.37 23.47
N PHE A 488 9.94 -7.12 23.43
CA PHE A 488 10.72 -6.56 22.35
C PHE A 488 12.13 -6.25 22.82
N ASP A 489 13.10 -6.38 21.93
CA ASP A 489 14.47 -6.00 22.22
C ASP A 489 14.66 -4.47 22.10
N GLU A 490 15.87 -3.98 22.39
CA GLU A 490 16.20 -2.56 22.33
C GLU A 490 16.11 -1.93 20.94
N ARG A 491 16.05 -2.76 19.87
CA ARG A 491 15.83 -2.34 18.49
C ARG A 491 14.38 -2.43 18.07
N GLY A 492 13.47 -2.76 18.99
CA GLY A 492 12.05 -2.88 18.76
C GLY A 492 11.63 -4.17 18.04
N ARG A 493 12.53 -5.16 17.95
CA ARG A 493 12.22 -6.47 17.34
C ARG A 493 11.60 -7.39 18.38
N LEU A 494 10.71 -8.28 17.92
CA LEU A 494 10.07 -9.27 18.80
C LEU A 494 11.12 -10.26 19.32
N ALA A 495 11.34 -10.29 20.62
CA ALA A 495 12.31 -11.18 21.27
C ALA A 495 11.64 -12.43 21.85
N GLN A 496 10.41 -12.31 22.34
CA GLN A 496 9.70 -13.41 22.98
C GLN A 496 8.18 -13.23 22.87
N GLU A 497 7.49 -14.33 22.66
CA GLU A 497 6.03 -14.42 22.77
C GLU A 497 5.69 -15.45 23.82
N LYS A 498 4.74 -15.13 24.69
CA LYS A 498 4.14 -16.07 25.64
C LYS A 498 2.66 -16.17 25.34
N SER A 499 2.19 -17.38 24.99
CA SER A 499 0.78 -17.62 24.73
C SER A 499 -0.04 -17.61 26.01
N ARG A 500 -1.36 -17.59 25.88
CA ARG A 500 -2.30 -17.68 27.02
C ARG A 500 -2.12 -18.98 27.82
N SER A 501 -1.69 -20.04 27.17
CA SER A 501 -1.41 -21.36 27.82
C SER A 501 -0.05 -21.38 28.52
N GLY A 502 0.77 -20.33 28.40
CA GLY A 502 2.09 -20.23 29.00
C GLY A 502 3.24 -20.72 28.14
N ASP A 503 2.95 -21.14 26.89
CA ASP A 503 3.97 -21.55 25.93
C ASP A 503 4.79 -20.35 25.46
N VAL A 504 6.11 -20.50 25.50
CA VAL A 504 7.05 -19.44 25.17
C VAL A 504 7.75 -19.75 23.85
N THR A 505 7.71 -18.79 22.92
CA THR A 505 8.50 -18.80 21.68
C THR A 505 9.53 -17.68 21.77
N ARG A 506 10.80 -17.99 21.48
CA ARG A 506 11.90 -17.02 21.48
C ARG A 506 12.41 -16.80 20.09
N TYR A 507 12.81 -15.55 19.82
CA TYR A 507 13.36 -15.10 18.54
C TYR A 507 14.78 -14.57 18.76
N TYR A 508 15.71 -15.00 17.92
CA TYR A 508 17.12 -14.63 18.01
C TYR A 508 17.53 -13.91 16.74
N TYR A 509 18.38 -12.92 16.88
CA TYR A 509 18.84 -12.07 15.78
C TYR A 509 20.35 -11.97 15.85
N ASP A 510 21.05 -12.34 14.77
CA ASP A 510 22.51 -12.24 14.67
C ASP A 510 22.94 -10.96 13.93
N ASP A 511 22.07 -10.39 13.10
CA ASP A 511 22.31 -9.15 12.39
C ASP A 511 21.61 -7.97 13.09
N PRO A 512 22.38 -6.99 13.66
CA PRO A 512 21.79 -5.85 14.33
C PRO A 512 21.06 -4.89 13.37
N HIS A 513 21.26 -5.03 12.06
CA HIS A 513 20.66 -4.21 11.01
C HIS A 513 19.51 -4.91 10.26
N SER A 514 18.94 -5.94 10.85
CA SER A 514 17.85 -6.69 10.23
C SER A 514 16.72 -6.97 11.21
N GLU A 515 15.50 -6.92 10.72
CA GLU A 515 14.28 -7.35 11.40
C GLU A 515 14.07 -8.86 11.33
N LEU A 516 14.88 -9.59 10.56
CA LEU A 516 14.70 -11.01 10.29
C LEU A 516 15.44 -11.87 11.32
N PRO A 517 14.75 -12.83 11.98
CA PRO A 517 15.39 -13.67 12.99
C PRO A 517 16.33 -14.68 12.37
N SER A 518 17.47 -14.92 13.01
CA SER A 518 18.40 -15.99 12.66
C SER A 518 18.00 -17.34 13.23
N ALA A 519 17.17 -17.35 14.28
CA ALA A 519 16.66 -18.55 14.89
C ALA A 519 15.33 -18.28 15.64
N THR A 520 14.52 -19.33 15.75
CA THR A 520 13.34 -19.35 16.61
C THR A 520 13.41 -20.58 17.49
N GLU A 521 12.92 -20.48 18.73
CA GLU A 521 12.86 -21.58 19.69
C GLU A 521 11.44 -21.67 20.23
N ASP A 522 10.81 -22.84 20.12
CA ASP A 522 9.46 -23.06 20.62
C ASP A 522 9.43 -23.45 22.10
N ALA A 523 8.25 -23.67 22.65
CA ALA A 523 8.04 -24.02 24.05
C ALA A 523 8.67 -25.37 24.46
N THR A 524 8.93 -26.25 23.51
CA THR A 524 9.58 -27.54 23.76
C THR A 524 11.11 -27.46 23.74
N GLY A 525 11.66 -26.27 23.45
CA GLY A 525 13.08 -26.06 23.26
C GLY A 525 13.59 -26.42 21.85
N SER A 526 12.68 -26.81 20.94
CA SER A 526 13.03 -27.07 19.54
C SER A 526 13.42 -25.79 18.83
N ARG A 527 14.60 -25.79 18.22
CA ARG A 527 15.18 -24.62 17.59
C ARG A 527 15.25 -24.78 16.08
N LYS A 528 14.81 -23.75 15.36
CA LYS A 528 14.96 -23.61 13.92
C LYS A 528 15.95 -22.49 13.63
N GLN A 529 16.82 -22.69 12.66
CA GLN A 529 17.80 -21.69 12.21
C GLN A 529 17.51 -21.27 10.78
N MET A 530 17.69 -19.98 10.50
CA MET A 530 17.37 -19.39 9.21
C MET A 530 18.51 -18.52 8.72
N THR A 531 18.77 -18.56 7.42
CA THR A 531 19.65 -17.61 6.75
C THR A 531 18.88 -16.90 5.64
N TRP A 532 19.24 -15.65 5.38
CA TRP A 532 18.50 -14.75 4.52
C TRP A 532 19.38 -14.14 3.45
N SER A 533 18.80 -13.92 2.26
CA SER A 533 19.45 -13.16 1.21
C SER A 533 19.47 -11.66 1.54
N ARG A 534 20.24 -10.90 0.77
CA ARG A 534 20.21 -9.42 0.88
C ARG A 534 18.83 -8.82 0.58
N TYR A 535 17.95 -9.58 -0.10
CA TYR A 535 16.58 -9.18 -0.40
C TYR A 535 15.57 -9.62 0.66
N GLY A 536 16.05 -10.12 1.81
CA GLY A 536 15.19 -10.59 2.88
C GLY A 536 14.43 -11.87 2.55
N GLN A 537 14.92 -12.66 1.60
CA GLN A 537 14.32 -13.94 1.25
C GLN A 537 15.06 -15.09 1.94
N LEU A 538 14.30 -16.08 2.40
CA LEU A 538 14.83 -17.23 3.11
C LEU A 538 15.73 -18.08 2.18
N LEU A 539 17.00 -18.21 2.52
CA LEU A 539 17.95 -19.06 1.78
C LEU A 539 17.99 -20.47 2.34
N THR A 540 18.08 -20.61 3.66
CA THR A 540 18.12 -21.91 4.32
C THR A 540 17.24 -21.92 5.56
N LEU A 541 16.63 -23.07 5.82
CA LEU A 541 15.91 -23.36 7.05
C LEU A 541 16.42 -24.69 7.60
N THR A 542 17.02 -24.67 8.78
CA THR A 542 17.50 -25.86 9.48
C THR A 542 16.53 -26.15 10.63
N ASN A 543 15.91 -27.34 10.64
CA ASN A 543 14.97 -27.73 11.69
C ASN A 543 15.70 -28.22 12.96
N CYS A 544 14.95 -28.57 14.00
CA CYS A 544 15.50 -29.02 15.28
C CYS A 544 16.31 -30.32 15.19
N SER A 545 16.09 -31.12 14.15
CA SER A 545 16.84 -32.36 13.90
C SER A 545 18.10 -32.16 13.07
N GLY A 546 18.42 -30.92 12.69
CA GLY A 546 19.57 -30.57 11.87
C GLY A 546 19.34 -30.70 10.36
N TYR A 547 18.13 -31.02 9.93
CA TYR A 547 17.79 -31.13 8.51
C TYR A 547 17.64 -29.75 7.88
N GLN A 548 18.36 -29.52 6.77
CA GLN A 548 18.36 -28.24 6.09
C GLN A 548 17.52 -28.26 4.81
N THR A 549 16.69 -27.26 4.65
CA THR A 549 16.00 -26.94 3.40
C THR A 549 16.65 -25.69 2.80
N ARG A 550 16.96 -25.73 1.51
CA ARG A 550 17.57 -24.62 0.77
C ARG A 550 16.62 -24.13 -0.31
N TYR A 551 16.51 -22.81 -0.47
CA TYR A 551 15.61 -22.14 -1.41
C TYR A 551 16.39 -21.38 -2.47
N GLU A 552 15.94 -21.45 -3.72
CA GLU A 552 16.45 -20.64 -4.83
C GLU A 552 15.34 -19.78 -5.41
N TYR A 553 15.71 -18.60 -5.90
CA TYR A 553 14.78 -17.59 -6.41
C TYR A 553 15.23 -17.08 -7.77
N ASN A 554 14.28 -16.63 -8.60
CA ASN A 554 14.62 -15.90 -9.81
C ASN A 554 14.85 -14.40 -9.50
N ARG A 555 15.25 -13.64 -10.52
CA ARG A 555 15.51 -12.19 -10.36
C ARG A 555 14.29 -11.37 -9.94
N PHE A 556 13.09 -11.90 -10.08
CA PHE A 556 11.86 -11.26 -9.64
C PHE A 556 11.42 -11.69 -8.23
N GLY A 557 12.22 -12.48 -7.55
CA GLY A 557 11.97 -12.92 -6.18
C GLY A 557 11.01 -14.09 -6.05
N GLN A 558 10.73 -14.82 -7.12
CA GLN A 558 9.86 -15.99 -7.08
C GLN A 558 10.68 -17.26 -6.84
N VAL A 559 10.17 -18.18 -6.01
CA VAL A 559 10.84 -19.43 -5.68
C VAL A 559 10.92 -20.33 -6.92
N THR A 560 12.13 -20.68 -7.33
CA THR A 560 12.37 -21.58 -8.49
C THR A 560 12.77 -22.98 -8.07
N ALA A 561 13.34 -23.15 -6.89
CA ALA A 561 13.75 -24.45 -6.39
C ALA A 561 13.69 -24.52 -4.86
N LEU A 562 13.37 -25.72 -4.37
CA LEU A 562 13.36 -26.09 -2.98
C LEU A 562 14.15 -27.39 -2.85
N HIS A 563 15.30 -27.36 -2.16
CA HIS A 563 16.17 -28.51 -1.97
C HIS A 563 16.07 -28.99 -0.53
N ARG A 564 15.54 -30.21 -0.36
CA ARG A 564 15.51 -30.89 0.92
C ARG A 564 16.64 -31.92 0.99
N GLU A 565 16.76 -32.59 2.13
CA GLU A 565 17.74 -33.68 2.29
C GLU A 565 17.58 -34.81 1.28
N GLU A 566 18.64 -35.60 1.12
CA GLU A 566 18.67 -36.77 0.27
C GLU A 566 18.37 -36.49 -1.22
N GLY A 567 18.61 -35.25 -1.67
CA GLY A 567 18.38 -34.89 -3.05
C GLY A 567 16.91 -34.71 -3.43
N LEU A 568 16.01 -34.60 -2.43
CA LEU A 568 14.61 -34.38 -2.66
C LEU A 568 14.36 -32.91 -3.04
N SER A 569 14.42 -32.63 -4.33
CA SER A 569 14.28 -31.27 -4.86
C SER A 569 12.96 -31.09 -5.59
N GLN A 570 12.36 -29.90 -5.41
CA GLN A 570 11.16 -29.46 -6.11
C GLN A 570 11.49 -28.22 -6.93
N TYR A 571 10.89 -28.08 -8.10
CA TYR A 571 11.15 -26.97 -9.00
C TYR A 571 9.86 -26.28 -9.43
N ARG A 572 9.95 -24.97 -9.65
CA ARG A 572 8.86 -24.15 -10.16
C ARG A 572 9.34 -23.26 -11.28
N ALA A 573 8.51 -23.12 -12.32
CA ALA A 573 8.77 -22.23 -13.43
C ALA A 573 7.59 -21.26 -13.62
N TYR A 574 7.90 -20.07 -14.09
CA TYR A 574 6.94 -18.96 -14.23
C TYR A 574 6.99 -18.43 -15.66
N ASP A 575 5.86 -17.92 -16.13
CA ASP A 575 5.80 -17.24 -17.42
C ASP A 575 6.32 -15.78 -17.31
N GLU A 576 6.33 -15.08 -18.43
CA GLU A 576 6.82 -13.69 -18.51
C GLU A 576 5.99 -12.72 -17.66
N ARG A 577 4.72 -13.06 -17.38
CA ARG A 577 3.84 -12.29 -16.50
C ARG A 577 4.02 -12.64 -15.01
N GLY A 578 4.81 -13.63 -14.69
CA GLY A 578 5.07 -14.09 -13.33
C GLY A 578 4.08 -15.13 -12.80
N ARG A 579 3.29 -15.77 -13.65
CA ARG A 579 2.35 -16.82 -13.24
C ARG A 579 3.03 -18.17 -13.25
N LEU A 580 2.67 -19.03 -12.27
CA LEU A 580 3.22 -20.38 -12.17
C LEU A 580 2.73 -21.24 -13.35
N VAL A 581 3.64 -21.71 -14.22
CA VAL A 581 3.30 -22.53 -15.40
C VAL A 581 3.76 -23.98 -15.26
N SER A 582 4.67 -24.28 -14.33
CA SER A 582 5.18 -25.62 -14.10
C SER A 582 5.57 -25.83 -12.65
N GLN A 583 5.27 -27.00 -12.11
CA GLN A 583 5.72 -27.44 -10.80
C GLN A 583 6.16 -28.91 -10.91
N GLN A 584 7.39 -29.19 -10.48
CA GLN A 584 7.96 -30.52 -10.48
C GLN A 584 8.18 -30.98 -9.03
N ASP A 585 7.66 -32.16 -8.67
CA ASP A 585 7.87 -32.75 -7.36
C ASP A 585 9.22 -33.46 -7.23
N ALA A 586 9.53 -33.97 -6.04
CA ALA A 586 10.79 -34.65 -5.76
C ALA A 586 11.00 -35.94 -6.58
N ALA A 587 9.94 -36.56 -7.07
CA ALA A 587 10.00 -37.73 -7.93
C ALA A 587 10.20 -37.40 -9.42
N GLY A 588 10.24 -36.10 -9.76
CA GLY A 588 10.36 -35.63 -11.14
C GLY A 588 9.05 -35.54 -11.89
N HIS A 589 7.91 -35.71 -11.20
CA HIS A 589 6.59 -35.56 -11.79
C HIS A 589 6.26 -34.09 -11.99
N GLU A 590 5.95 -33.71 -13.23
CA GLU A 590 5.66 -32.33 -13.62
C GLU A 590 4.16 -32.10 -13.79
N THR A 591 3.64 -31.05 -13.15
CA THR A 591 2.29 -30.51 -13.36
C THR A 591 2.42 -29.16 -14.05
N ARG A 592 1.63 -28.94 -15.11
CA ARG A 592 1.63 -27.69 -15.87
C ARG A 592 0.31 -26.94 -15.71
N TYR A 593 0.39 -25.62 -15.85
CA TYR A 593 -0.74 -24.71 -15.66
C TYR A 593 -0.88 -23.75 -16.82
N GLU A 594 -2.12 -23.54 -17.27
CA GLU A 594 -2.46 -22.56 -18.30
C GLU A 594 -3.47 -21.55 -17.77
N TYR A 595 -3.41 -20.33 -18.29
CA TYR A 595 -4.23 -19.21 -17.82
C TYR A 595 -4.85 -18.47 -19.00
N ASN A 596 -6.03 -17.85 -18.77
CA ASN A 596 -6.58 -16.89 -19.72
C ASN A 596 -5.99 -15.48 -19.49
N MET A 597 -6.43 -14.51 -20.29
CA MET A 597 -5.94 -13.12 -20.21
C MET A 597 -6.21 -12.47 -18.84
N ALA A 598 -7.28 -12.84 -18.17
CA ALA A 598 -7.63 -12.33 -16.84
C ALA A 598 -6.83 -12.97 -15.70
N GLY A 599 -6.03 -14.01 -15.99
CA GLY A 599 -5.26 -14.73 -14.98
C GLY A 599 -6.02 -15.90 -14.34
N ASP A 600 -7.17 -16.27 -14.84
CA ASP A 600 -7.90 -17.44 -14.36
C ASP A 600 -7.22 -18.72 -14.85
N LEU A 601 -7.10 -19.72 -13.97
CA LEU A 601 -6.50 -21.01 -14.29
C LEU A 601 -7.43 -21.83 -15.20
N THR A 602 -7.12 -21.93 -16.49
CA THR A 602 -7.96 -22.59 -17.49
C THR A 602 -7.65 -24.07 -17.68
N ALA A 603 -6.42 -24.49 -17.37
CA ALA A 603 -6.04 -25.89 -17.47
C ALA A 603 -4.97 -26.29 -16.48
N VAL A 604 -5.09 -27.52 -15.98
CA VAL A 604 -4.06 -28.24 -15.24
C VAL A 604 -3.73 -29.50 -16.03
N ILE A 605 -2.45 -29.66 -16.40
CA ILE A 605 -1.96 -30.84 -17.11
C ILE A 605 -1.15 -31.66 -16.09
N HIS A 606 -1.70 -32.84 -15.75
CA HIS A 606 -1.11 -33.74 -14.76
C HIS A 606 0.11 -34.48 -15.33
N PRO A 607 0.97 -35.06 -14.46
CA PRO A 607 2.16 -35.80 -14.91
C PRO A 607 1.89 -36.96 -15.86
N ASP A 608 0.70 -37.57 -15.80
CA ASP A 608 0.27 -38.65 -16.69
C ASP A 608 -0.22 -38.14 -18.07
N GLY A 609 -0.18 -36.81 -18.28
CA GLY A 609 -0.67 -36.17 -19.49
C GLY A 609 -2.17 -35.88 -19.51
N SER A 610 -2.90 -36.30 -18.48
CA SER A 610 -4.33 -35.97 -18.36
C SER A 610 -4.51 -34.47 -18.17
N ARG A 611 -5.59 -33.94 -18.74
CA ARG A 611 -5.88 -32.50 -18.77
C ARG A 611 -7.22 -32.20 -18.11
N GLN A 612 -7.19 -31.35 -17.09
CA GLN A 612 -8.38 -30.81 -16.47
C GLN A 612 -8.56 -29.36 -16.91
N THR A 613 -9.69 -29.03 -17.51
CA THR A 613 -9.98 -27.69 -18.00
C THR A 613 -11.12 -27.06 -17.22
N THR A 614 -11.06 -25.75 -17.04
CA THR A 614 -12.09 -24.96 -16.34
C THR A 614 -12.48 -23.78 -17.22
N GLU A 615 -13.78 -23.60 -17.42
CA GLU A 615 -14.35 -22.42 -18.05
C GLU A 615 -14.87 -21.46 -17.01
N TYR A 616 -14.78 -20.16 -17.28
CA TYR A 616 -15.15 -19.10 -16.36
C TYR A 616 -16.17 -18.16 -16.98
N ASP A 617 -17.05 -17.62 -16.16
CA ASP A 617 -17.92 -16.51 -16.55
C ASP A 617 -17.14 -15.18 -16.62
N ALA A 618 -17.83 -14.09 -17.01
CA ALA A 618 -17.22 -12.78 -17.14
C ALA A 618 -16.63 -12.23 -15.83
N ALA A 619 -17.13 -12.70 -14.68
CA ALA A 619 -16.64 -12.30 -13.34
C ALA A 619 -15.47 -13.14 -12.85
N GLY A 620 -15.11 -14.22 -13.56
CA GLY A 620 -14.05 -15.15 -13.16
C GLY A 620 -14.54 -16.26 -12.22
N HIS A 621 -15.85 -16.53 -12.16
CA HIS A 621 -16.38 -17.68 -11.44
C HIS A 621 -16.33 -18.93 -12.33
N PRO A 622 -15.88 -20.08 -11.83
CA PRO A 622 -15.91 -21.33 -12.59
C PRO A 622 -17.35 -21.71 -12.94
N VAL A 623 -17.60 -22.01 -14.21
CA VAL A 623 -18.94 -22.44 -14.68
C VAL A 623 -18.97 -23.88 -15.14
N SER A 624 -17.83 -24.43 -15.58
CA SER A 624 -17.70 -25.84 -15.91
C SER A 624 -16.28 -26.32 -15.73
N THR A 625 -16.12 -27.60 -15.36
CA THR A 625 -14.83 -28.27 -15.22
C THR A 625 -14.92 -29.61 -15.93
N THR A 626 -13.99 -29.89 -16.85
CA THR A 626 -13.93 -31.13 -17.62
C THR A 626 -12.59 -31.83 -17.43
N GLY A 627 -12.55 -33.16 -17.62
CA GLY A 627 -11.32 -33.94 -17.60
C GLY A 627 -10.82 -34.34 -16.22
N GLY A 628 -11.63 -34.19 -15.17
CA GLY A 628 -11.35 -34.74 -13.86
C GLY A 628 -11.46 -36.26 -13.92
N GLY A 629 -10.36 -36.97 -14.14
CA GLY A 629 -10.32 -38.41 -14.02
C GLY A 629 -10.67 -38.85 -12.60
N LEU A 630 -11.39 -39.94 -12.49
CA LEU A 630 -11.78 -40.62 -11.25
C LEU A 630 -10.64 -40.78 -10.27
#